data_a9b78688d42b866c87d5441e1059827e
#
_entry.id   a9b78688d42b866c87d5441e1059827e
#
_cell.length_a   1.000
_cell.length_b   1.000
_cell.length_c   1.000
_cell.angle_alpha   90.00
_cell.angle_beta   90.00
_cell.angle_gamma   90.00
#
_symmetry.space_group_name_H-M   'P 1'
#
loop_
_entity.id
_entity.type
_entity.pdbx_description
1 polymer ?
#
loop_
_entity_poly.entity_id
_entity_poly.type
_entity_poly.pdbx_seq_one_letter_code
_entity_poly.pdbx_strand_id
1 'polypeptide(L)'
;GDELIKISGIAKGSGMIAPNLATMLSFIFTNADINSNLLKTLLKRAAANSFNAITVDSDQSTNDMVSIFSTRTIKIGQNISLNDKGVQKFEVALKKLCLNLAKQIVVDGEGAKKFLTIKVINAKSISSAKKIAFSVACSPLVKTAIAGEDPNWGRVIMGIGKSGEKIDKNKISIKFGEFALAENGTPVENIDLNKIKEYMKWDSIVIEINLNSGSDFFVCFTCDFTHDYIDINADYKNST
;
A
#
# COMPACT_ATOMS: atom_id res chain seq x y z
N GLY A 1 5.05 0.37 -39.27
CA GLY A 1 5.76 0.79 -38.05
C GLY A 1 4.92 0.42 -36.84
N ASP A 2 5.53 -0.23 -35.87
CA ASP A 2 4.84 -0.63 -34.63
C ASP A 2 4.48 0.63 -33.83
N GLU A 3 3.19 0.99 -33.86
CA GLU A 3 2.68 2.10 -33.09
C GLU A 3 2.73 1.78 -31.59
N LEU A 4 3.39 2.63 -30.81
CA LEU A 4 3.63 2.41 -29.40
C LEU A 4 2.39 2.74 -28.58
N ILE A 5 1.88 1.77 -27.79
CA ILE A 5 0.87 2.03 -26.77
C ILE A 5 1.51 2.77 -25.60
N LYS A 6 0.92 3.91 -25.25
CA LYS A 6 1.36 4.77 -24.15
C LYS A 6 0.32 4.76 -23.04
N ILE A 7 0.81 4.75 -21.80
CA ILE A 7 0.00 4.95 -20.59
C ILE A 7 0.72 5.98 -19.74
N SER A 8 0.02 7.04 -19.35
CA SER A 8 0.53 8.07 -18.44
C SER A 8 -0.52 8.42 -17.41
N GLY A 9 -0.12 8.97 -16.28
CA GLY A 9 -1.06 9.34 -15.24
C GLY A 9 -0.47 10.33 -14.26
N ILE A 10 -1.35 11.02 -13.58
CA ILE A 10 -1.07 11.90 -12.46
C ILE A 10 -1.97 11.53 -11.29
N ALA A 11 -1.49 11.77 -10.08
CA ALA A 11 -2.28 11.61 -8.86
C ALA A 11 -1.94 12.74 -7.89
N LYS A 12 -2.90 13.12 -7.04
CA LYS A 12 -2.71 14.05 -5.93
C LYS A 12 -3.43 13.53 -4.69
N GLY A 13 -2.91 13.86 -3.52
CA GLY A 13 -3.45 13.53 -2.21
C GLY A 13 -2.30 13.34 -1.22
N SER A 14 -2.41 13.89 -0.01
CA SER A 14 -1.37 13.83 1.02
C SER A 14 -1.92 13.52 2.41
N GLY A 15 -3.17 13.84 2.70
CA GLY A 15 -3.90 13.53 3.92
C GLY A 15 -5.32 13.06 3.63
N MET A 16 -6.00 12.52 4.66
CA MET A 16 -7.31 11.86 4.55
C MET A 16 -7.27 10.71 3.52
N ILE A 17 -6.21 9.89 3.60
CA ILE A 17 -5.95 8.77 2.70
C ILE A 17 -6.12 7.46 3.45
N ALA A 18 -7.23 6.75 3.19
CA ALA A 18 -7.49 5.39 3.71
C ALA A 18 -8.24 4.53 2.69
N PRO A 19 -8.26 3.19 2.85
CA PRO A 19 -8.97 2.30 1.93
C PRO A 19 -10.46 2.65 1.84
N ASN A 20 -10.96 2.72 0.63
CA ASN A 20 -12.29 3.05 0.12
C ASN A 20 -12.40 4.45 -0.47
N LEU A 21 -11.25 5.03 -0.82
CA LEU A 21 -11.11 6.21 -1.67
C LEU A 21 -11.56 7.53 -1.00
N ALA A 22 -10.59 8.44 -0.80
CA ALA A 22 -10.90 9.74 -0.22
C ALA A 22 -9.90 10.81 -0.60
N THR A 23 -10.32 12.04 -0.88
CA THR A 23 -9.54 13.25 -1.21
C THR A 23 -8.45 13.06 -2.28
N MET A 24 -8.25 11.82 -2.73
CA MET A 24 -7.30 11.46 -3.76
C MET A 24 -7.95 11.59 -5.14
N LEU A 25 -7.28 12.27 -6.04
CA LEU A 25 -7.66 12.33 -7.45
C LEU A 25 -6.54 11.71 -8.28
N SER A 26 -6.89 10.79 -9.16
CA SER A 26 -5.96 10.24 -10.14
C SER A 26 -6.58 10.19 -11.53
N PHE A 27 -5.83 10.69 -12.50
CA PHE A 27 -6.21 10.72 -13.91
C PHE A 27 -5.18 9.97 -14.73
N ILE A 28 -5.63 8.95 -15.44
CA ILE A 28 -4.79 8.08 -16.28
C ILE A 28 -5.24 8.22 -17.73
N PHE A 29 -4.29 8.31 -18.64
CA PHE A 29 -4.53 8.49 -20.07
C PHE A 29 -3.82 7.41 -20.88
N THR A 30 -4.47 6.95 -21.95
CA THR A 30 -3.86 6.01 -22.89
C THR A 30 -4.36 6.26 -24.30
N ASN A 31 -3.58 5.83 -25.28
CA ASN A 31 -3.95 5.82 -26.68
C ASN A 31 -4.48 4.44 -27.15
N ALA A 32 -4.51 3.43 -26.27
CA ALA A 32 -4.97 2.08 -26.60
C ALA A 32 -6.46 2.04 -26.95
N ASP A 33 -6.83 1.41 -28.07
CA ASP A 33 -8.23 1.19 -28.41
C ASP A 33 -8.80 0.04 -27.58
N ILE A 34 -9.35 0.39 -26.43
CA ILE A 34 -10.01 -0.53 -25.49
C ILE A 34 -11.42 0.02 -25.21
N ASN A 35 -12.43 -0.85 -25.26
CA ASN A 35 -13.78 -0.44 -24.90
C ASN A 35 -13.91 -0.12 -23.40
N SER A 36 -14.87 0.74 -23.05
CA SER A 36 -15.04 1.27 -21.70
C SER A 36 -15.27 0.19 -20.62
N ASN A 37 -15.99 -0.87 -20.94
CA ASN A 37 -16.27 -1.96 -19.97
C ASN A 37 -15.01 -2.74 -19.62
N LEU A 38 -14.19 -3.07 -20.62
CA LEU A 38 -12.91 -3.75 -20.39
C LEU A 38 -11.94 -2.82 -19.67
N LEU A 39 -11.85 -1.54 -20.08
CA LEU A 39 -11.00 -0.56 -19.44
C LEU A 39 -11.36 -0.36 -17.96
N LYS A 40 -12.66 -0.28 -17.63
CA LYS A 40 -13.16 -0.23 -16.26
C LYS A 40 -12.76 -1.48 -15.44
N THR A 41 -12.84 -2.66 -16.07
CA THR A 41 -12.43 -3.92 -15.41
C THR A 41 -10.93 -3.92 -15.11
N LEU A 42 -10.11 -3.51 -16.08
CA LEU A 42 -8.65 -3.41 -15.90
C LEU A 42 -8.26 -2.40 -14.83
N LEU A 43 -8.90 -1.23 -14.83
CA LEU A 43 -8.69 -0.21 -13.80
C LEU A 43 -9.05 -0.73 -12.40
N LYS A 44 -10.21 -1.40 -12.24
CA LYS A 44 -10.63 -1.98 -10.97
C LYS A 44 -9.59 -3.00 -10.44
N ARG A 45 -9.04 -3.84 -11.32
CA ARG A 45 -7.99 -4.81 -10.97
C ARG A 45 -6.67 -4.11 -10.60
N ALA A 46 -6.32 -3.04 -11.32
CA ALA A 46 -5.11 -2.27 -11.01
C ALA A 46 -5.23 -1.53 -9.67
N ALA A 47 -6.39 -0.91 -9.40
CA ALA A 47 -6.63 -0.17 -8.16
C ALA A 47 -6.64 -1.06 -6.92
N ALA A 48 -7.03 -2.34 -7.03
CA ALA A 48 -7.16 -3.25 -5.88
C ALA A 48 -5.87 -3.41 -5.06
N ASN A 49 -4.71 -3.43 -5.73
CA ASN A 49 -3.39 -3.61 -5.12
C ASN A 49 -2.49 -2.36 -5.26
N SER A 50 -3.10 -1.20 -5.50
CA SER A 50 -2.42 0.09 -5.57
C SER A 50 -3.15 1.13 -4.71
N PHE A 51 -4.04 1.92 -5.27
CA PHE A 51 -4.79 2.94 -4.53
C PHE A 51 -5.63 2.36 -3.38
N ASN A 52 -6.15 1.13 -3.50
CA ASN A 52 -6.88 0.44 -2.43
C ASN A 52 -5.96 -0.35 -1.47
N ALA A 53 -4.66 -0.14 -1.57
CA ALA A 53 -3.65 -0.78 -0.73
C ALA A 53 -2.73 0.25 -0.04
N ILE A 54 -3.16 1.51 0.04
CA ILE A 54 -2.42 2.59 0.72
C ILE A 54 -3.24 3.20 1.83
N THR A 55 -2.56 3.79 2.82
CA THR A 55 -3.14 4.70 3.80
C THR A 55 -2.07 5.69 4.29
N VAL A 56 -2.47 6.93 4.61
CA VAL A 56 -1.61 7.91 5.27
C VAL A 56 -1.99 8.03 6.75
N ASP A 57 -3.21 8.37 7.05
CA ASP A 57 -3.71 8.73 8.39
C ASP A 57 -4.91 7.93 8.88
N SER A 58 -5.36 6.94 8.12
CA SER A 58 -6.52 6.07 8.41
C SER A 58 -7.89 6.74 8.20
N ASP A 59 -7.94 8.02 7.87
CA ASP A 59 -9.18 8.75 7.68
C ASP A 59 -9.68 8.61 6.24
N GLN A 60 -10.99 8.33 6.12
CA GLN A 60 -11.65 8.17 4.82
C GLN A 60 -12.28 9.49 4.39
N SER A 61 -12.06 9.88 3.14
CA SER A 61 -12.81 10.98 2.55
C SER A 61 -14.02 10.47 1.75
N THR A 62 -14.86 11.38 1.30
CA THR A 62 -16.10 11.07 0.58
C THR A 62 -15.98 11.20 -0.94
N ASN A 63 -14.85 11.67 -1.48
CA ASN A 63 -14.77 12.17 -2.85
C ASN A 63 -13.59 11.66 -3.70
N ASP A 64 -13.04 10.48 -3.42
CA ASP A 64 -11.93 9.94 -4.19
C ASP A 64 -12.33 9.49 -5.58
N MET A 65 -11.44 9.71 -6.51
CA MET A 65 -11.65 9.31 -7.89
C MET A 65 -10.37 8.83 -8.56
N VAL A 66 -10.44 7.65 -9.19
CA VAL A 66 -9.46 7.19 -10.16
C VAL A 66 -10.16 7.04 -11.51
N SER A 67 -9.76 7.85 -12.48
CA SER A 67 -10.33 7.83 -13.82
C SER A 67 -9.28 7.45 -14.86
N ILE A 68 -9.71 6.68 -15.87
CA ILE A 68 -8.88 6.35 -17.03
C ILE A 68 -9.59 6.77 -18.31
N PHE A 69 -8.85 7.43 -19.19
CA PHE A 69 -9.33 7.93 -20.47
C PHE A 69 -8.53 7.31 -21.61
N SER A 70 -9.21 6.88 -22.67
CA SER A 70 -8.56 6.37 -23.87
C SER A 70 -8.96 7.21 -25.08
N THR A 71 -7.97 7.62 -25.87
CA THR A 71 -8.20 8.25 -27.19
C THR A 71 -8.57 7.24 -28.26
N ARG A 72 -8.37 5.93 -28.01
CA ARG A 72 -8.71 4.82 -28.89
C ARG A 72 -8.06 4.93 -30.28
N THR A 73 -6.85 5.46 -30.35
CA THR A 73 -6.14 5.68 -31.64
C THR A 73 -5.30 4.49 -32.08
N ILE A 74 -4.83 3.66 -31.12
CA ILE A 74 -3.92 2.55 -31.39
C ILE A 74 -4.55 1.22 -31.02
N LYS A 75 -4.66 0.30 -31.98
CA LYS A 75 -5.19 -1.06 -31.75
C LYS A 75 -4.25 -1.86 -30.85
N ILE A 76 -4.80 -2.49 -29.80
CA ILE A 76 -4.04 -3.27 -28.82
C ILE A 76 -3.97 -4.77 -29.18
N GLY A 77 -4.89 -5.24 -30.00
CA GLY A 77 -5.01 -6.63 -30.44
C GLY A 77 -6.16 -6.83 -31.40
N GLN A 78 -6.33 -8.06 -31.94
CA GLN A 78 -7.40 -8.40 -32.87
C GLN A 78 -8.71 -8.75 -32.14
N ASN A 79 -8.61 -9.48 -31.04
CA ASN A 79 -9.75 -9.91 -30.20
C ASN A 79 -9.63 -9.29 -28.81
N ILE A 80 -10.16 -8.08 -28.65
CA ILE A 80 -10.01 -7.27 -27.42
C ILE A 80 -10.78 -7.91 -26.25
N SER A 81 -10.12 -8.84 -25.57
CA SER A 81 -10.62 -9.54 -24.40
C SER A 81 -9.53 -9.68 -23.33
N LEU A 82 -9.88 -10.09 -22.12
CA LEU A 82 -8.91 -10.33 -21.02
C LEU A 82 -7.86 -11.41 -21.37
N ASN A 83 -8.12 -12.27 -22.35
CA ASN A 83 -7.21 -13.32 -22.79
C ASN A 83 -6.27 -12.88 -23.92
N ASP A 84 -6.50 -11.71 -24.51
CA ASP A 84 -5.62 -11.16 -25.53
C ASP A 84 -4.27 -10.78 -24.95
N LYS A 85 -3.17 -11.18 -25.61
CA LYS A 85 -1.79 -10.92 -25.14
C LYS A 85 -1.47 -9.42 -25.02
N GLY A 86 -2.03 -8.60 -25.94
CA GLY A 86 -1.87 -7.15 -25.90
C GLY A 86 -2.57 -6.56 -24.69
N VAL A 87 -3.81 -7.01 -24.39
CA VAL A 87 -4.56 -6.59 -23.20
C VAL A 87 -3.85 -7.00 -21.91
N GLN A 88 -3.27 -8.21 -21.86
CA GLN A 88 -2.51 -8.66 -20.69
C GLN A 88 -1.25 -7.81 -20.46
N LYS A 89 -0.50 -7.46 -21.52
CA LYS A 89 0.65 -6.54 -21.43
C LYS A 89 0.21 -5.15 -20.95
N PHE A 90 -0.90 -4.65 -21.48
CA PHE A 90 -1.49 -3.37 -21.04
C PHE A 90 -1.87 -3.42 -19.57
N GLU A 91 -2.53 -4.49 -19.10
CA GLU A 91 -2.91 -4.68 -17.69
C GLU A 91 -1.69 -4.63 -16.78
N VAL A 92 -0.59 -5.29 -17.14
CA VAL A 92 0.67 -5.26 -16.36
C VAL A 92 1.23 -3.84 -16.27
N ALA A 93 1.27 -3.12 -17.39
CA ALA A 93 1.74 -1.74 -17.42
C ALA A 93 0.84 -0.80 -16.61
N LEU A 94 -0.49 -0.96 -16.71
CA LEU A 94 -1.46 -0.18 -15.93
C LEU A 94 -1.32 -0.44 -14.42
N LYS A 95 -1.17 -1.69 -14.00
CA LYS A 95 -0.92 -2.06 -12.60
C LYS A 95 0.35 -1.42 -12.07
N LYS A 96 1.43 -1.44 -12.85
CA LYS A 96 2.71 -0.81 -12.49
C LYS A 96 2.57 0.70 -12.34
N LEU A 97 1.88 1.37 -13.27
CA LEU A 97 1.62 2.81 -13.18
C LEU A 97 0.80 3.16 -11.94
N CYS A 98 -0.34 2.48 -11.73
CA CYS A 98 -1.20 2.71 -10.57
C CYS A 98 -0.45 2.49 -9.25
N LEU A 99 0.37 1.45 -9.16
CA LEU A 99 1.17 1.18 -7.96
C LEU A 99 2.21 2.28 -7.71
N ASN A 100 2.88 2.77 -8.76
CA ASN A 100 3.85 3.85 -8.63
C ASN A 100 3.17 5.16 -8.17
N LEU A 101 2.03 5.51 -8.75
CA LEU A 101 1.26 6.69 -8.34
C LEU A 101 0.77 6.57 -6.88
N ALA A 102 0.25 5.41 -6.49
CA ALA A 102 -0.20 5.17 -5.12
C ALA A 102 0.96 5.29 -4.10
N LYS A 103 2.15 4.77 -4.43
CA LYS A 103 3.34 4.92 -3.58
C LYS A 103 3.80 6.37 -3.46
N GLN A 104 3.73 7.14 -4.55
CA GLN A 104 4.07 8.58 -4.52
C GLN A 104 3.14 9.35 -3.57
N ILE A 105 1.84 9.04 -3.55
CA ILE A 105 0.88 9.64 -2.59
C ILE A 105 1.31 9.36 -1.15
N VAL A 106 1.75 8.14 -0.84
CA VAL A 106 2.20 7.77 0.52
C VAL A 106 3.49 8.48 0.89
N VAL A 107 4.44 8.58 -0.05
CA VAL A 107 5.71 9.31 0.15
C VAL A 107 5.47 10.79 0.39
N ASP A 108 4.48 11.39 -0.29
CA ASP A 108 4.07 12.78 -0.17
C ASP A 108 3.03 12.99 0.97
N GLY A 109 2.85 11.99 1.82
CA GLY A 109 1.91 12.05 2.95
C GLY A 109 2.27 13.18 3.92
N GLU A 110 1.25 13.84 4.51
CA GLU A 110 1.44 14.93 5.45
C GLU A 110 2.37 14.55 6.61
N GLY A 111 3.50 15.24 6.72
CA GLY A 111 4.51 15.00 7.75
C GLY A 111 5.29 13.68 7.61
N ALA A 112 5.14 12.94 6.50
CA ALA A 112 5.82 11.68 6.28
C ALA A 112 7.33 11.86 6.08
N LYS A 113 8.12 11.04 6.77
CA LYS A 113 9.58 10.96 6.62
C LYS A 113 10.05 9.57 6.21
N LYS A 114 9.24 8.54 6.48
CA LYS A 114 9.57 7.15 6.15
C LYS A 114 8.41 6.48 5.44
N PHE A 115 8.73 5.76 4.38
CA PHE A 115 7.79 4.91 3.63
C PHE A 115 7.75 3.52 4.25
N LEU A 116 6.56 3.01 4.57
CA LEU A 116 6.37 1.70 5.17
C LEU A 116 5.67 0.75 4.21
N THR A 117 6.20 -0.46 4.13
CA THR A 117 5.55 -1.61 3.50
C THR A 117 5.15 -2.61 4.57
N ILE A 118 3.85 -2.81 4.76
CA ILE A 118 3.30 -3.84 5.64
C ILE A 118 2.91 -5.04 4.79
N LYS A 119 3.63 -6.14 4.94
CA LYS A 119 3.45 -7.37 4.17
C LYS A 119 2.92 -8.48 5.09
N VAL A 120 1.69 -8.91 4.87
CA VAL A 120 1.08 -10.06 5.58
C VAL A 120 1.09 -11.25 4.65
N ILE A 121 1.71 -12.35 5.07
CA ILE A 121 1.84 -13.59 4.29
C ILE A 121 1.29 -14.79 5.03
N ASN A 122 1.04 -15.85 4.28
CA ASN A 122 0.54 -17.13 4.79
C ASN A 122 -0.74 -16.98 5.63
N ALA A 123 -1.64 -16.10 5.19
CA ALA A 123 -2.95 -15.88 5.77
C ALA A 123 -3.98 -16.91 5.26
N LYS A 124 -5.03 -17.14 6.03
CA LYS A 124 -6.14 -18.04 5.64
C LYS A 124 -6.96 -17.53 4.45
N SER A 125 -6.92 -16.22 4.16
CA SER A 125 -7.59 -15.58 3.03
C SER A 125 -6.99 -14.21 2.76
N ILE A 126 -7.13 -13.71 1.50
CA ILE A 126 -6.75 -12.34 1.12
C ILE A 126 -7.48 -11.31 1.99
N SER A 127 -8.76 -11.52 2.30
CA SER A 127 -9.55 -10.64 3.15
C SER A 127 -8.96 -10.52 4.55
N SER A 128 -8.56 -11.65 5.15
CA SER A 128 -7.90 -11.67 6.46
C SER A 128 -6.55 -10.97 6.41
N ALA A 129 -5.72 -11.27 5.40
CA ALA A 129 -4.44 -10.61 5.20
C ALA A 129 -4.60 -9.08 5.08
N LYS A 130 -5.59 -8.62 4.31
CA LYS A 130 -5.90 -7.20 4.12
C LYS A 130 -6.29 -6.53 5.42
N LYS A 131 -7.23 -7.10 6.18
CA LYS A 131 -7.67 -6.53 7.46
C LYS A 131 -6.51 -6.39 8.46
N ILE A 132 -5.66 -7.41 8.55
CA ILE A 132 -4.50 -7.39 9.43
C ILE A 132 -3.48 -6.33 8.96
N ALA A 133 -3.16 -6.29 7.67
CA ALA A 133 -2.23 -5.32 7.11
C ALA A 133 -2.67 -3.88 7.39
N PHE A 134 -3.95 -3.56 7.16
CA PHE A 134 -4.48 -2.24 7.45
C PHE A 134 -4.57 -1.95 8.95
N SER A 135 -4.92 -2.92 9.79
CA SER A 135 -4.93 -2.73 11.24
C SER A 135 -3.55 -2.34 11.79
N VAL A 136 -2.48 -2.88 11.21
CA VAL A 136 -1.10 -2.52 11.56
C VAL A 136 -0.72 -1.17 10.93
N ALA A 137 -1.00 -0.97 9.63
CA ALA A 137 -0.67 0.25 8.90
C ALA A 137 -1.36 1.50 9.45
N CYS A 138 -2.58 1.35 9.96
CA CYS A 138 -3.37 2.42 10.56
C CYS A 138 -3.11 2.61 12.07
N SER A 139 -2.17 1.87 12.67
CA SER A 139 -1.88 1.99 14.10
C SER A 139 -0.98 3.18 14.40
N PRO A 140 -1.45 4.23 15.11
CA PRO A 140 -0.58 5.34 15.51
C PRO A 140 0.64 4.89 16.31
N LEU A 141 0.49 3.86 17.17
CA LEU A 141 1.61 3.32 17.95
C LEU A 141 2.67 2.64 17.08
N VAL A 142 2.28 1.95 16.00
CA VAL A 142 3.24 1.39 15.04
C VAL A 142 3.92 2.52 14.28
N LYS A 143 3.15 3.45 13.73
CA LYS A 143 3.68 4.55 12.91
C LYS A 143 4.62 5.46 13.70
N THR A 144 4.31 5.79 14.95
CA THR A 144 5.18 6.58 15.82
C THR A 144 6.45 5.82 16.26
N ALA A 145 6.38 4.48 16.41
CA ALA A 145 7.58 3.69 16.65
C ALA A 145 8.56 3.79 15.47
N ILE A 146 8.03 3.72 14.22
CA ILE A 146 8.85 3.87 13.03
C ILE A 146 9.46 5.29 12.93
N ALA A 147 8.68 6.32 13.22
CA ALA A 147 9.20 7.70 13.28
C ALA A 147 10.34 7.85 14.31
N GLY A 148 10.24 7.15 15.45
CA GLY A 148 11.25 7.10 16.50
C GLY A 148 12.35 6.07 16.26
N GLU A 149 12.41 5.43 15.08
CA GLU A 149 13.40 4.41 14.71
C GLU A 149 13.42 3.19 15.67
N ASP A 150 12.29 2.92 16.33
CA ASP A 150 12.10 1.79 17.26
C ASP A 150 11.51 0.57 16.54
N PRO A 151 12.25 -0.55 16.40
CA PRO A 151 11.75 -1.78 15.79
C PRO A 151 10.80 -2.53 16.73
N ASN A 152 9.73 -1.89 17.15
CA ASN A 152 8.81 -2.36 18.18
C ASN A 152 7.82 -3.40 17.65
N TRP A 153 8.26 -4.65 17.58
CA TRP A 153 7.40 -5.76 17.17
C TRP A 153 6.19 -5.99 18.11
N GLY A 154 6.28 -5.60 19.39
CA GLY A 154 5.16 -5.67 20.32
C GLY A 154 3.99 -4.78 19.89
N ARG A 155 4.26 -3.58 19.36
CA ARG A 155 3.24 -2.72 18.77
C ARG A 155 2.65 -3.31 17.49
N VAL A 156 3.45 -4.06 16.71
CA VAL A 156 2.95 -4.80 15.54
C VAL A 156 1.99 -5.91 15.99
N ILE A 157 2.32 -6.71 16.99
CA ILE A 157 1.43 -7.73 17.60
C ILE A 157 0.12 -7.11 18.09
N MET A 158 0.18 -5.97 18.76
CA MET A 158 -1.00 -5.24 19.21
C MET A 158 -1.87 -4.83 17.99
N GLY A 159 -1.24 -4.30 16.94
CA GLY A 159 -1.93 -3.96 15.68
C GLY A 159 -2.60 -5.18 15.03
N ILE A 160 -1.94 -6.34 15.04
CA ILE A 160 -2.50 -7.60 14.55
C ILE A 160 -3.72 -8.00 15.39
N GLY A 161 -3.61 -8.00 16.72
CA GLY A 161 -4.70 -8.35 17.62
C GLY A 161 -5.93 -7.46 17.47
N LYS A 162 -5.74 -6.17 17.18
CA LYS A 162 -6.81 -5.19 16.95
C LYS A 162 -7.59 -5.43 15.64
N SER A 163 -7.09 -6.25 14.72
CA SER A 163 -7.73 -6.51 13.42
C SER A 163 -9.09 -7.21 13.49
N GLY A 164 -9.43 -7.80 14.63
CA GLY A 164 -10.62 -8.63 14.81
C GLY A 164 -10.55 -10.01 14.16
N GLU A 165 -9.43 -10.35 13.52
CA GLU A 165 -9.22 -11.67 12.91
C GLU A 165 -8.80 -12.70 13.95
N LYS A 166 -9.32 -13.93 13.81
CA LYS A 166 -8.88 -15.06 14.66
C LYS A 166 -7.50 -15.52 14.23
N ILE A 167 -6.52 -15.34 15.08
CA ILE A 167 -5.10 -15.61 14.81
C ILE A 167 -4.53 -16.49 15.94
N ASP A 168 -3.73 -17.46 15.56
CA ASP A 168 -2.94 -18.24 16.52
C ASP A 168 -1.65 -17.48 16.83
N LYS A 169 -1.58 -16.87 18.01
CA LYS A 169 -0.43 -16.09 18.44
C LYS A 169 0.89 -16.87 18.43
N ASN A 170 0.83 -18.19 18.64
CA ASN A 170 2.02 -19.05 18.70
C ASN A 170 2.59 -19.39 17.30
N LYS A 171 1.96 -18.91 16.23
CA LYS A 171 2.41 -19.11 14.84
C LYS A 171 2.91 -17.85 14.17
N ILE A 172 2.76 -16.70 14.82
CA ILE A 172 3.11 -15.41 14.23
C ILE A 172 4.63 -15.24 14.22
N SER A 173 5.17 -14.88 13.05
CA SER A 173 6.55 -14.41 12.94
C SER A 173 6.59 -13.02 12.37
N ILE A 174 7.49 -12.16 12.85
CA ILE A 174 7.60 -10.76 12.45
C ILE A 174 9.05 -10.44 12.10
N LYS A 175 9.23 -9.81 10.94
CA LYS A 175 10.53 -9.31 10.48
C LYS A 175 10.44 -7.82 10.17
N PHE A 176 11.53 -7.12 10.43
CA PHE A 176 11.80 -5.77 9.95
C PHE A 176 12.95 -5.88 8.93
N GLY A 177 12.66 -5.69 7.65
CA GLY A 177 13.60 -6.02 6.58
C GLY A 177 13.99 -7.50 6.62
N GLU A 178 15.29 -7.77 6.77
CA GLU A 178 15.83 -9.12 6.92
C GLU A 178 15.87 -9.63 8.37
N PHE A 179 15.67 -8.73 9.36
CA PHE A 179 15.81 -9.04 10.78
C PHE A 179 14.55 -9.68 11.34
N ALA A 180 14.62 -10.93 11.76
CA ALA A 180 13.56 -11.60 12.51
C ALA A 180 13.56 -11.08 13.95
N LEU A 181 12.44 -10.51 14.40
CA LEU A 181 12.26 -10.00 15.76
C LEU A 181 11.40 -10.90 16.63
N ALA A 182 10.48 -11.64 15.99
CA ALA A 182 9.67 -12.65 16.65
C ALA A 182 9.48 -13.85 15.72
N GLU A 183 9.56 -15.05 16.26
CA GLU A 183 9.28 -16.30 15.56
C GLU A 183 8.36 -17.17 16.41
N ASN A 184 7.32 -17.71 15.77
CA ASN A 184 6.33 -18.58 16.44
C ASN A 184 5.81 -17.98 17.76
N GLY A 185 5.52 -16.67 17.75
CA GLY A 185 4.96 -15.92 18.87
C GLY A 185 5.93 -15.56 19.99
N THR A 186 7.21 -15.90 19.85
CA THR A 186 8.25 -15.62 20.86
C THR A 186 9.31 -14.65 20.31
N PRO A 187 9.90 -13.80 21.17
CA PRO A 187 11.04 -12.97 20.76
C PRO A 187 12.21 -13.83 20.25
N VAL A 188 12.89 -13.35 19.22
CA VAL A 188 14.16 -13.95 18.79
C VAL A 188 15.28 -13.47 19.71
N GLU A 189 16.05 -14.42 20.24
CA GLU A 189 17.25 -14.13 21.03
C GLU A 189 18.44 -13.80 20.11
N ASN A 190 19.41 -13.02 20.63
CA ASN A 190 20.67 -12.69 19.96
C ASN A 190 20.54 -11.93 18.62
N ILE A 191 19.59 -11.00 18.55
CA ILE A 191 19.47 -10.07 17.41
C ILE A 191 20.65 -9.07 17.47
N ASP A 192 21.29 -8.82 16.31
CA ASP A 192 22.27 -7.74 16.18
C ASP A 192 21.56 -6.37 16.25
N LEU A 193 21.49 -5.81 17.47
CA LEU A 193 20.82 -4.56 17.75
C LEU A 193 21.42 -3.37 16.99
N ASN A 194 22.71 -3.41 16.63
CA ASN A 194 23.34 -2.33 15.90
C ASN A 194 22.88 -2.33 14.44
N LYS A 195 22.84 -3.50 13.80
CA LYS A 195 22.39 -3.61 12.41
C LYS A 195 20.92 -3.23 12.26
N ILE A 196 20.06 -3.64 13.16
CA ILE A 196 18.64 -3.26 13.06
C ILE A 196 18.45 -1.76 13.32
N LYS A 197 19.20 -1.14 14.22
CA LYS A 197 19.18 0.32 14.42
C LYS A 197 19.59 1.05 13.14
N GLU A 198 20.63 0.59 12.45
CA GLU A 198 21.03 1.18 11.16
C GLU A 198 19.94 0.99 10.08
N TYR A 199 19.31 -0.18 10.01
CA TYR A 199 18.18 -0.40 9.11
C TYR A 199 17.00 0.54 9.39
N MET A 200 16.68 0.79 10.66
CA MET A 200 15.58 1.67 11.06
C MET A 200 15.79 3.14 10.67
N LYS A 201 17.02 3.56 10.37
CA LYS A 201 17.32 4.90 9.83
C LYS A 201 16.97 5.08 8.36
N TRP A 202 16.69 4.00 7.63
CA TRP A 202 16.38 4.08 6.21
C TRP A 202 15.03 4.77 5.98
N ASP A 203 14.90 5.42 4.82
CA ASP A 203 13.65 6.07 4.41
C ASP A 203 12.54 5.07 4.04
N SER A 204 12.88 3.80 3.83
CA SER A 204 11.93 2.75 3.48
C SER A 204 12.07 1.55 4.39
N ILE A 205 11.03 1.26 5.15
CA ILE A 205 10.98 0.16 6.11
C ILE A 205 9.95 -0.89 5.67
N VAL A 206 10.33 -2.15 5.71
CA VAL A 206 9.45 -3.29 5.45
C VAL A 206 9.16 -4.02 6.75
N ILE A 207 7.89 -4.21 7.08
CA ILE A 207 7.43 -5.08 8.15
C ILE A 207 6.74 -6.28 7.52
N GLU A 208 7.34 -7.46 7.64
CA GLU A 208 6.74 -8.72 7.20
C GLU A 208 6.13 -9.44 8.39
N ILE A 209 4.87 -9.83 8.25
CA ILE A 209 4.06 -10.55 9.23
C ILE A 209 3.69 -11.88 8.59
N ASN A 210 4.25 -12.97 9.11
CA ASN A 210 3.91 -14.32 8.69
C ASN A 210 2.94 -14.94 9.70
N LEU A 211 1.74 -15.30 9.22
CA LEU A 211 0.69 -15.86 10.08
C LEU A 211 0.72 -17.39 10.16
N ASN A 212 1.47 -18.06 9.28
CA ASN A 212 1.54 -19.53 9.21
C ASN A 212 0.17 -20.23 9.29
N SER A 213 -0.86 -19.67 8.62
CA SER A 213 -2.25 -20.13 8.71
C SER A 213 -2.92 -20.40 7.35
N GLY A 214 -2.18 -20.25 6.25
CA GLY A 214 -2.65 -20.45 4.89
C GLY A 214 -1.60 -20.11 3.85
N SER A 215 -2.03 -19.69 2.65
CA SER A 215 -1.14 -19.35 1.53
C SER A 215 -1.40 -17.95 0.95
N ASP A 216 -2.45 -17.27 1.41
CA ASP A 216 -2.81 -15.96 0.89
C ASP A 216 -1.95 -14.86 1.51
N PHE A 217 -1.86 -13.75 0.79
CA PHE A 217 -1.08 -12.59 1.21
C PHE A 217 -1.72 -11.28 0.81
N PHE A 218 -1.31 -10.21 1.48
CA PHE A 218 -1.63 -8.84 1.10
C PHE A 218 -0.49 -7.90 1.48
N VAL A 219 -0.29 -6.85 0.67
CA VAL A 219 0.69 -5.79 0.93
C VAL A 219 -0.03 -4.47 1.02
N CYS A 220 0.20 -3.73 2.12
CA CYS A 220 -0.27 -2.38 2.33
C CYS A 220 0.91 -1.42 2.41
N PHE A 221 0.75 -0.20 1.89
CA PHE A 221 1.74 0.85 1.98
C PHE A 221 1.22 1.99 2.84
N THR A 222 2.09 2.52 3.70
CA THR A 222 1.79 3.65 4.58
C THR A 222 3.07 4.44 4.86
N CYS A 223 2.99 5.48 5.65
CA CYS A 223 4.12 6.26 6.12
C CYS A 223 4.22 6.20 7.66
N ASP A 224 5.27 6.74 8.21
CA ASP A 224 5.42 6.98 9.64
C ASP A 224 4.47 8.09 10.14
N PHE A 225 4.52 8.41 11.43
CA PHE A 225 3.67 9.42 12.05
C PHE A 225 4.54 10.33 12.93
N THR A 226 4.86 11.50 12.42
CA THR A 226 5.77 12.47 13.02
C THR A 226 5.01 13.64 13.67
N HIS A 227 5.72 14.51 14.37
CA HIS A 227 5.14 15.76 14.89
C HIS A 227 4.65 16.68 13.78
N ASP A 228 5.31 16.66 12.61
CA ASP A 228 4.94 17.49 11.46
C ASP A 228 3.50 17.24 10.99
N TYR A 229 2.97 15.99 11.13
CA TYR A 229 1.55 15.69 10.84
C TYR A 229 0.62 16.48 11.77
N ILE A 230 0.95 16.57 13.06
CA ILE A 230 0.14 17.31 14.04
C ILE A 230 0.21 18.80 13.73
N ASP A 231 1.41 19.33 13.48
CA ASP A 231 1.62 20.74 13.18
C ASP A 231 0.82 21.18 11.93
N ILE A 232 0.91 20.39 10.83
CA ILE A 232 0.16 20.66 9.60
C ILE A 232 -1.36 20.68 9.86
N ASN A 233 -1.88 19.70 10.61
CA ASN A 233 -3.33 19.56 10.79
C ASN A 233 -3.89 20.45 11.90
N ALA A 234 -3.10 20.79 12.93
CA ALA A 234 -3.51 21.70 13.99
C ALA A 234 -3.62 23.15 13.49
N ASP A 235 -2.74 23.57 12.57
CA ASP A 235 -2.68 24.91 12.03
C ASP A 235 -3.48 25.11 10.73
N TYR A 236 -4.24 24.12 10.30
CA TYR A 236 -4.99 24.12 9.04
C TYR A 236 -5.89 25.36 8.84
N LYS A 237 -6.46 25.91 9.93
CA LYS A 237 -7.29 27.13 9.88
C LYS A 237 -6.49 28.41 9.61
N ASN A 238 -5.19 28.40 9.78
CA ASN A 238 -4.32 29.57 9.60
C ASN A 238 -3.74 29.64 8.18
N SER A 239 -3.97 28.61 7.36
CA SER A 239 -3.41 28.45 6.02
C SER A 239 -4.40 28.84 4.90
N THR A 240 -5.60 29.26 5.24
CA THR A 240 -6.66 29.78 4.35
C THR A 240 -6.94 31.23 4.65
#